data_0daf80ef682632c553f9f93477fdb535
#
_entry.id   0daf80ef682632c553f9f93477fdb535
#
_cell.length_a   1.000
_cell.length_b   1.000
_cell.length_c   1.000
_cell.angle_alpha   90.00
_cell.angle_beta   90.00
_cell.angle_gamma   90.00
#
_symmetry.space_group_name_H-M   'P 1'
#
loop_
_entity.id
_entity.type
_entity.pdbx_description
1 polymer ?
#
loop_
_entity_poly.entity_id
_entity_poly.type
_entity_poly.pdbx_seq_one_letter_code
_entity_poly.pdbx_strand_id
1 'polypeptide(L)'
;IYKADTERVLHSFMQDAGAQTCFLIQIGNQRDEPELYLPMQQAQEELAAEQGDIVLVSRQFKTFAAKGLMKDCFHYLQPAYNAVGTEAGKNAAAYWNR
;
A
#
# COMPACT_ATOMS: atom_id res chain seq x y z
N ILE A 1 6.58 16.95 -4.17
CA ILE A 1 7.23 15.83 -3.49
C ILE A 1 6.21 14.71 -3.28
N TYR A 2 6.62 13.46 -3.47
CA TYR A 2 5.71 12.31 -3.47
C TYR A 2 4.85 12.23 -2.19
N LYS A 3 5.47 12.36 -1.01
CA LYS A 3 4.74 12.23 0.26
C LYS A 3 3.65 13.29 0.39
N ALA A 4 3.99 14.54 0.16
CA ALA A 4 3.04 15.65 0.29
C ALA A 4 1.92 15.55 -0.76
N ASP A 5 2.28 15.17 -1.98
CA ASP A 5 1.30 15.02 -3.07
C ASP A 5 0.36 13.85 -2.80
N THR A 6 0.89 12.73 -2.30
CA THR A 6 0.09 11.56 -1.94
C THR A 6 -0.88 11.90 -0.80
N GLU A 7 -0.41 12.57 0.24
CA GLU A 7 -1.27 13.00 1.35
C GLU A 7 -2.42 13.86 0.85
N ARG A 8 -2.11 14.84 0.00
CA ARG A 8 -3.13 15.73 -0.55
C ARG A 8 -4.16 14.98 -1.39
N VAL A 9 -3.72 14.07 -2.24
CA VAL A 9 -4.61 13.28 -3.09
C VAL A 9 -5.50 12.38 -2.26
N LEU A 10 -4.95 11.68 -1.27
CA LEU A 10 -5.72 10.79 -0.41
C LEU A 10 -6.77 11.57 0.39
N HIS A 11 -6.39 12.70 0.98
CA HIS A 11 -7.34 13.52 1.74
C HIS A 11 -8.42 14.12 0.85
N SER A 12 -8.09 14.50 -0.37
CA SER A 12 -9.07 14.99 -1.35
C SER A 12 -10.09 13.90 -1.70
N PHE A 13 -9.62 12.68 -1.97
CA PHE A 13 -10.51 11.55 -2.22
C PHE A 13 -11.41 11.26 -1.03
N MET A 14 -10.85 11.25 0.18
CA MET A 14 -11.61 10.99 1.40
C MET A 14 -12.70 12.05 1.59
N GLN A 15 -12.36 13.31 1.37
CA GLN A 15 -13.31 14.41 1.49
C GLN A 15 -14.44 14.28 0.47
N ASP A 16 -14.11 14.02 -0.79
CA ASP A 16 -15.10 13.89 -1.86
C ASP A 16 -16.04 12.70 -1.62
N ALA A 17 -15.51 11.61 -1.09
CA ALA A 17 -16.29 10.40 -0.80
C ALA A 17 -17.02 10.44 0.56
N GLY A 18 -16.72 11.44 1.40
CA GLY A 18 -17.25 11.47 2.76
C GLY A 18 -16.63 10.41 3.66
N ALA A 19 -15.42 9.90 3.32
CA ALA A 19 -14.76 8.85 4.08
C ALA A 19 -13.94 9.44 5.22
N GLN A 20 -13.89 8.71 6.35
CA GLN A 20 -13.09 9.11 7.52
C GLN A 20 -11.78 8.36 7.64
N THR A 21 -11.62 7.28 6.90
CA THR A 21 -10.44 6.41 6.93
C THR A 21 -10.07 5.98 5.54
N CYS A 22 -8.78 5.95 5.26
CA CYS A 22 -8.22 5.42 4.00
C CYS A 22 -7.38 4.18 4.32
N PHE A 23 -7.78 3.03 3.75
CA PHE A 23 -6.97 1.82 3.81
C PHE A 23 -6.05 1.80 2.60
N LEU A 24 -4.75 1.78 2.87
CA LEU A 24 -3.73 1.89 1.82
C LEU A 24 -2.95 0.58 1.72
N ILE A 25 -2.76 0.11 0.49
CA ILE A 25 -1.87 -1.01 0.19
C ILE A 25 -0.54 -0.43 -0.26
N GLN A 26 0.54 -0.82 0.41
CA GLN A 26 1.86 -0.28 0.10
C GLN A 26 2.32 -0.71 -1.30
N ILE A 27 2.90 0.24 -2.04
CA ILE A 27 3.49 -0.03 -3.35
C ILE A 27 4.61 -1.08 -3.21
N GLY A 28 4.73 -1.95 -4.21
CA GLY A 28 5.77 -2.98 -4.22
C GLY A 28 7.08 -2.51 -4.83
N ASN A 29 7.93 -3.48 -5.16
CA ASN A 29 9.20 -3.24 -5.82
C ASN A 29 9.08 -3.48 -7.32
N GLN A 30 9.92 -2.79 -8.09
CA GLN A 30 10.23 -3.22 -9.45
C GLN A 30 11.14 -4.46 -9.34
N ARG A 31 10.87 -5.51 -10.15
CA ARG A 31 11.51 -6.82 -9.99
C ARG A 31 13.04 -6.76 -10.04
N ASP A 32 13.57 -6.01 -11.01
CA ASP A 32 15.02 -5.98 -11.31
C ASP A 32 15.75 -4.84 -10.60
N GLU A 33 15.00 -3.85 -10.11
CA GLU A 33 15.55 -2.69 -9.40
C GLU A 33 14.74 -2.44 -8.12
N PRO A 34 14.93 -3.27 -7.08
CA PRO A 34 14.08 -3.20 -5.89
C PRO A 34 14.16 -1.87 -5.13
N GLU A 35 15.27 -1.12 -5.27
CA GLU A 35 15.39 0.16 -4.58
C GLU A 35 14.64 1.31 -5.26
N LEU A 36 14.13 1.10 -6.48
CA LEU A 36 13.51 2.17 -7.26
C LEU A 36 12.34 2.83 -6.53
N TYR A 37 11.53 2.04 -5.85
CA TYR A 37 10.35 2.53 -5.15
C TYR A 37 10.54 2.67 -3.64
N LEU A 38 11.76 2.48 -3.13
CA LEU A 38 12.02 2.56 -1.70
C LEU A 38 11.62 3.92 -1.09
N PRO A 39 11.93 5.08 -1.71
CA PRO A 39 11.47 6.35 -1.16
C PRO A 39 9.94 6.47 -1.08
N MET A 40 9.22 5.88 -2.03
CA MET A 40 7.77 5.89 -2.04
C MET A 40 7.21 4.99 -0.93
N GLN A 41 7.82 3.82 -0.71
CA GLN A 41 7.44 2.93 0.38
C GLN A 41 7.66 3.60 1.73
N GLN A 42 8.78 4.28 1.90
CA GLN A 42 9.07 5.02 3.13
C GLN A 42 8.07 6.15 3.35
N ALA A 43 7.73 6.88 2.29
CA ALA A 43 6.73 7.95 2.38
C ALA A 43 5.37 7.41 2.82
N GLN A 44 4.96 6.26 2.30
CA GLN A 44 3.70 5.63 2.69
C GLN A 44 3.72 5.18 4.16
N GLU A 45 4.84 4.64 4.66
CA GLU A 45 4.98 4.28 6.06
C GLU A 45 4.90 5.52 6.96
N GLU A 46 5.55 6.61 6.56
CA GLU A 46 5.51 7.87 7.32
C GLU A 46 4.11 8.45 7.37
N LEU A 47 3.40 8.45 6.24
CA LEU A 47 2.02 8.94 6.20
C LEU A 47 1.12 8.14 7.14
N ALA A 48 1.24 6.82 7.12
CA ALA A 48 0.44 5.97 8.00
C ALA A 48 0.78 6.18 9.49
N ALA A 49 2.06 6.48 9.79
CA ALA A 49 2.48 6.75 11.17
C ALA A 49 2.03 8.13 11.66
N GLU A 50 1.99 9.12 10.77
CA GLU A 50 1.68 10.51 11.12
C GLU A 50 0.19 10.84 11.03
N GLN A 51 -0.54 10.19 10.11
CA GLN A 51 -1.94 10.48 9.83
C GLN A 51 -2.82 9.36 10.38
N GLY A 52 -3.61 9.66 11.41
CA GLY A 52 -4.47 8.66 12.03
C GLY A 52 -5.58 8.13 11.14
N ASP A 53 -5.86 8.80 10.02
CA ASP A 53 -6.90 8.42 9.07
C ASP A 53 -6.36 7.62 7.87
N ILE A 54 -5.06 7.36 7.80
CA ILE A 54 -4.44 6.54 6.76
C ILE A 54 -3.85 5.29 7.41
N VAL A 55 -4.33 4.12 6.98
CA VAL A 55 -3.95 2.83 7.56
C VAL A 55 -3.35 1.94 6.49
N LEU A 56 -2.10 1.51 6.66
CA LEU A 56 -1.51 0.51 5.77
C LEU A 56 -2.05 -0.87 6.14
N VAL A 57 -2.79 -1.49 5.22
CA VAL A 57 -3.43 -2.78 5.44
C VAL A 57 -2.67 -3.95 4.81
N SER A 58 -1.70 -3.68 3.94
CA SER A 58 -0.79 -4.70 3.41
C SER A 58 0.52 -4.08 2.98
N ARG A 59 1.62 -4.79 3.25
CA ARG A 59 2.97 -4.44 2.83
C ARG A 59 3.63 -5.57 2.05
N GLN A 60 2.85 -6.54 1.57
CA GLN A 60 3.40 -7.76 0.97
C GLN A 60 3.98 -7.57 -0.42
N PHE A 61 3.50 -6.59 -1.19
CA PHE A 61 3.94 -6.43 -2.58
C PHE A 61 5.47 -6.32 -2.71
N LYS A 62 6.13 -5.67 -1.78
CA LYS A 62 7.60 -5.52 -1.83
C LYS A 62 8.36 -6.83 -1.58
N THR A 63 7.70 -7.88 -1.13
CA THR A 63 8.33 -9.18 -0.85
C THR A 63 8.24 -10.15 -2.00
N PHE A 64 7.41 -9.88 -3.00
CA PHE A 64 7.04 -10.88 -4.01
C PHE A 64 8.11 -11.11 -5.06
N ALA A 65 8.93 -10.10 -5.39
CA ALA A 65 10.04 -10.31 -6.31
C ALA A 65 11.01 -11.37 -5.78
N ALA A 66 11.35 -11.31 -4.50
CA ALA A 66 12.23 -12.29 -3.87
C ALA A 66 11.60 -13.68 -3.78
N LYS A 67 10.26 -13.76 -3.79
CA LYS A 67 9.52 -15.03 -3.72
C LYS A 67 9.21 -15.61 -5.09
N GLY A 68 9.65 -14.96 -6.17
CA GLY A 68 9.38 -15.41 -7.54
C GLY A 68 7.92 -15.25 -7.97
N LEU A 69 7.19 -14.32 -7.37
CA LEU A 69 5.76 -14.12 -7.61
C LEU A 69 5.47 -12.94 -8.53
N MET A 70 6.43 -12.55 -9.37
CA MET A 70 6.24 -11.48 -10.35
C MET A 70 6.19 -12.06 -11.77
N LYS A 71 5.21 -11.61 -12.54
CA LYS A 71 5.01 -12.00 -13.93
C LYS A 71 6.04 -11.32 -14.86
N ASP A 72 6.33 -10.05 -14.61
CA ASP A 72 7.32 -9.25 -15.32
C ASP A 72 7.91 -8.22 -14.36
N CYS A 73 8.53 -7.16 -14.86
CA CYS A 73 9.21 -6.17 -14.00
C CYS A 73 8.26 -5.40 -13.09
N PHE A 74 6.97 -5.32 -13.43
CA PHE A 74 6.00 -4.46 -12.74
C PHE A 74 4.74 -5.18 -12.27
N HIS A 75 4.40 -6.34 -12.84
CA HIS A 75 3.14 -7.02 -12.56
C HIS A 75 3.37 -8.28 -11.75
N TYR A 76 2.39 -8.65 -10.95
CA TYR A 76 2.46 -9.80 -10.04
C TYR A 76 1.65 -10.96 -10.59
N LEU A 77 2.01 -12.18 -10.16
CA LEU A 77 1.21 -13.36 -10.44
C LEU A 77 -0.07 -13.33 -9.59
N GLN A 78 -1.11 -14.04 -10.06
CA GLN A 78 -2.41 -14.05 -9.38
C GLN A 78 -2.32 -14.45 -7.90
N PRO A 79 -1.51 -15.45 -7.48
CA PRO A 79 -1.38 -15.76 -6.05
C PRO A 79 -0.91 -14.59 -5.20
N ALA A 80 -0.06 -13.70 -5.76
CA ALA A 80 0.39 -12.51 -5.04
C ALA A 80 -0.77 -11.54 -4.79
N TYR A 81 -1.58 -11.27 -5.81
CA TYR A 81 -2.76 -10.42 -5.66
C TYR A 81 -3.75 -11.01 -4.66
N ASN A 82 -3.96 -12.34 -4.71
CA ASN A 82 -4.85 -13.00 -3.77
C ASN A 82 -4.37 -12.87 -2.33
N ALA A 83 -3.06 -13.02 -2.10
CA ALA A 83 -2.49 -12.88 -0.76
C ALA A 83 -2.68 -11.46 -0.21
N VAL A 84 -2.43 -10.45 -1.04
CA VAL A 84 -2.61 -9.05 -0.65
C VAL A 84 -4.07 -8.75 -0.34
N GLY A 85 -4.98 -9.21 -1.21
CA GLY A 85 -6.42 -9.00 -0.99
C GLY A 85 -6.91 -9.63 0.31
N THR A 86 -6.45 -10.85 0.61
CA THR A 86 -6.81 -11.54 1.85
C THR A 86 -6.27 -10.79 3.07
N GLU A 87 -5.01 -10.40 3.06
CA GLU A 87 -4.41 -9.67 4.18
C GLU A 87 -5.06 -8.31 4.37
N ALA A 88 -5.21 -7.56 3.29
CA ALA A 88 -5.80 -6.23 3.34
C ALA A 88 -7.23 -6.28 3.90
N GLY A 89 -8.02 -7.25 3.44
CA GLY A 89 -9.38 -7.44 3.93
C GLY A 89 -9.42 -7.76 5.41
N LYS A 90 -8.56 -8.67 5.87
CA LYS A 90 -8.47 -9.01 7.30
C LYS A 90 -8.04 -7.82 8.15
N ASN A 91 -7.04 -7.09 7.70
CA ASN A 91 -6.53 -5.94 8.45
C ASN A 91 -7.52 -4.79 8.48
N ALA A 92 -8.23 -4.54 7.39
CA ALA A 92 -9.28 -3.53 7.34
C ALA A 92 -10.42 -3.89 8.29
N ALA A 93 -10.85 -5.15 8.28
CA ALA A 93 -11.92 -5.62 9.17
C ALA A 93 -11.49 -5.53 10.64
N ALA A 94 -10.26 -5.92 10.96
CA ALA A 94 -9.74 -5.81 12.32
C ALA A 94 -9.68 -4.36 12.79
N TYR A 95 -9.25 -3.45 11.94
CA TYR A 95 -9.26 -2.02 12.25
C TYR A 95 -10.67 -1.51 12.53
N TRP A 96 -11.61 -1.88 11.68
CA TRP A 96 -12.99 -1.40 11.76
C TRP A 96 -13.70 -1.91 13.02
N ASN A 97 -13.35 -3.10 13.48
CA ASN A 97 -13.98 -3.77 14.62
C ASN A 97 -13.20 -3.61 15.93
N ARG A 98 -12.17 -2.76 15.95
CA ARG A 98 -11.37 -2.54 17.16
C ARG A 98 -12.12 -1.79 18.28
#